data_fe5c149f2b8c262b325514a22d7990a4
#
_entry.id   fe5c149f2b8c262b325514a22d7990a4
#
_cell.length_a   1.000
_cell.length_b   1.000
_cell.length_c   1.000
_cell.angle_alpha   90.00
_cell.angle_beta   90.00
_cell.angle_gamma   90.00
#
_symmetry.space_group_name_H-M   'P 1'
#
loop_
_entity.id
_entity.type
_entity.pdbx_description
1 polymer ?
#
loop_
_entity_poly.entity_id
_entity_poly.type
_entity_poly.pdbx_seq_one_letter_code
_entity_poly.pdbx_strand_id
1 'polypeptide(L)'
;MEETKIIYYMDDDKMPYLIKLNMPPEKACLKDFKQALNANAKLYKFFFQTIVDDFGVVKEEIMDDNVKLPCVNGRVVSWLILYPDAHSNSANELNLIESAQKNQSNFMKFYVF
;
A
#
# COMPACT_ATOMS: atom_id res chain seq x y z
N MET A 1 -21.07 -4.59 -13.25
CA MET A 1 -20.62 -3.90 -12.07
C MET A 1 -19.16 -3.52 -12.18
N GLU A 2 -18.85 -2.30 -11.85
CA GLU A 2 -17.47 -1.85 -11.99
C GLU A 2 -16.63 -2.22 -10.79
N GLU A 3 -15.37 -2.39 -11.03
CA GLU A 3 -14.43 -2.66 -9.95
C GLU A 3 -13.16 -1.88 -10.22
N THR A 4 -12.38 -1.67 -9.19
CA THR A 4 -11.10 -0.98 -9.30
C THR A 4 -9.99 -1.98 -9.01
N LYS A 5 -9.08 -2.12 -9.95
CA LYS A 5 -7.95 -3.04 -9.78
C LYS A 5 -6.76 -2.25 -9.30
N ILE A 6 -6.17 -2.70 -8.19
CA ILE A 6 -4.98 -2.07 -7.66
C ILE A 6 -3.85 -3.07 -7.69
N ILE A 7 -2.79 -2.71 -8.39
CA ILE A 7 -1.58 -3.52 -8.44
C ILE A 7 -0.60 -2.85 -7.49
N TYR A 8 -0.12 -3.57 -6.49
CA TYR A 8 0.74 -2.92 -5.51
C TYR A 8 1.97 -3.76 -5.19
N TYR A 9 3.07 -3.05 -4.96
CA TYR A 9 4.34 -3.65 -4.61
C TYR A 9 4.61 -3.38 -3.14
N MET A 10 5.13 -4.38 -2.43
CA MET A 10 5.46 -4.23 -1.02
C MET A 10 6.96 -4.09 -0.89
N ASP A 11 7.42 -2.96 -0.38
CA ASP A 11 8.84 -2.70 -0.17
C ASP A 11 9.70 -3.12 -1.35
N ASP A 12 10.59 -4.07 -1.17
CA ASP A 12 11.51 -4.47 -2.23
C ASP A 12 11.00 -5.61 -3.10
N ASP A 13 9.80 -6.08 -2.88
CA ASP A 13 9.28 -7.18 -3.65
C ASP A 13 9.24 -6.81 -5.12
N LYS A 14 9.66 -7.71 -5.96
CA LYS A 14 9.65 -7.47 -7.39
C LYS A 14 8.35 -7.90 -8.03
N MET A 15 7.62 -8.78 -7.35
CA MET A 15 6.35 -9.27 -7.88
C MET A 15 5.23 -8.53 -7.19
N PRO A 16 4.36 -7.88 -7.95
CA PRO A 16 3.27 -7.14 -7.32
C PRO A 16 2.10 -8.04 -6.96
N TYR A 17 1.23 -7.49 -6.12
CA TYR A 17 0.00 -8.15 -5.75
C TYR A 17 -1.16 -7.45 -6.43
N LEU A 18 -2.25 -8.14 -6.61
CA LEU A 18 -3.46 -7.56 -7.17
C LEU A 18 -4.57 -7.61 -6.14
N ILE A 19 -5.24 -6.50 -5.95
CA ILE A 19 -6.43 -6.47 -5.12
C ILE A 19 -7.52 -5.77 -5.93
N LYS A 20 -8.75 -6.19 -5.76
CA LYS A 20 -9.87 -5.61 -6.48
C LYS A 20 -10.84 -5.00 -5.51
N LEU A 21 -11.17 -3.73 -5.71
CA LEU A 21 -12.16 -3.06 -4.90
C LEU A 21 -13.49 -3.14 -5.63
N ASN A 22 -14.53 -3.43 -4.89
CA ASN A 22 -15.84 -3.61 -5.46
C ASN A 22 -16.55 -2.27 -5.60
N MET A 23 -15.93 -1.38 -6.33
CA MET A 23 -16.46 -0.04 -6.56
C MET A 23 -15.80 0.55 -7.80
N PRO A 24 -16.43 1.54 -8.45
CA PRO A 24 -15.82 2.13 -9.64
C PRO A 24 -14.62 3.01 -9.27
N PRO A 25 -13.68 3.15 -10.21
CA PRO A 25 -12.45 3.91 -9.94
C PRO A 25 -12.69 5.35 -9.49
N GLU A 26 -13.71 5.98 -10.01
CA GLU A 26 -13.95 7.37 -9.65
C GLU A 26 -14.41 7.55 -8.21
N LYS A 27 -14.71 6.46 -7.51
CA LYS A 27 -15.11 6.53 -6.12
C LYS A 27 -14.09 5.97 -5.16
N ALA A 28 -13.07 5.30 -5.68
CA ALA A 28 -12.10 4.63 -4.82
C ALA A 28 -11.14 5.62 -4.18
N CYS A 29 -11.06 5.60 -2.86
CA CYS A 29 -10.20 6.48 -2.09
C CYS A 29 -9.16 5.66 -1.35
N LEU A 30 -8.17 6.35 -0.78
CA LEU A 30 -7.11 5.67 -0.04
C LEU A 30 -7.67 4.80 1.08
N LYS A 31 -8.69 5.27 1.78
CA LYS A 31 -9.27 4.49 2.88
C LYS A 31 -9.82 3.17 2.38
N ASP A 32 -10.35 3.12 1.17
CA ASP A 32 -10.90 1.89 0.64
C ASP A 32 -9.79 0.87 0.39
N PHE A 33 -8.67 1.33 -0.09
CA PHE A 33 -7.52 0.48 -0.32
C PHE A 33 -6.98 -0.05 1.02
N LYS A 34 -6.87 0.85 2.01
CA LYS A 34 -6.39 0.44 3.32
C LYS A 34 -7.30 -0.61 3.96
N GLN A 35 -8.60 -0.46 3.81
CA GLN A 35 -9.54 -1.41 4.35
C GLN A 35 -9.40 -2.76 3.65
N ALA A 36 -9.18 -2.75 2.36
CA ALA A 36 -9.02 -3.99 1.61
C ALA A 36 -7.74 -4.71 1.97
N LEU A 37 -6.70 -3.96 2.32
CA LEU A 37 -5.45 -4.56 2.73
C LEU A 37 -5.57 -5.18 4.12
N ASN A 38 -6.52 -4.68 4.88
CA ASN A 38 -6.84 -5.21 6.17
C ASN A 38 -5.82 -4.83 7.23
N ALA A 39 -4.93 -5.59 7.61
CA ALA A 39 -4.06 -5.32 8.73
C ALA A 39 -2.88 -4.46 8.38
N ASN A 40 -2.25 -3.87 9.28
CA ASN A 40 -0.93 -3.24 9.14
C ASN A 40 -0.80 -2.09 8.15
N ALA A 41 -1.90 -1.56 7.67
CA ALA A 41 -1.80 -0.42 6.75
C ALA A 41 -1.06 0.76 7.37
N LYS A 42 -1.14 0.89 8.69
CA LYS A 42 -0.48 1.99 9.37
C LYS A 42 1.03 1.95 9.30
N LEU A 43 1.60 0.79 8.99
CA LEU A 43 3.03 0.64 8.96
C LEU A 43 3.65 1.15 7.67
N TYR A 44 2.83 1.47 6.68
CA TYR A 44 3.33 1.78 5.35
C TYR A 44 3.01 3.17 4.88
N LYS A 45 3.92 3.71 4.06
CA LYS A 45 3.64 4.90 3.28
C LYS A 45 3.07 4.39 1.97
N PHE A 46 2.10 5.09 1.43
CA PHE A 46 1.43 4.69 0.20
C PHE A 46 1.81 5.64 -0.93
N PHE A 47 2.47 5.11 -1.93
CA PHE A 47 2.81 5.88 -3.13
C PHE A 47 2.00 5.36 -4.30
N PHE A 48 1.65 6.22 -5.22
CA PHE A 48 0.82 5.84 -6.35
C PHE A 48 1.39 6.41 -7.65
N GLN A 49 1.21 5.65 -8.71
CA GLN A 49 1.58 6.12 -10.04
C GLN A 49 0.61 7.21 -10.44
N THR A 50 1.12 8.35 -10.87
CA THR A 50 0.27 9.41 -11.36
C THR A 50 1.00 10.13 -12.50
N ILE A 51 0.28 10.95 -13.25
CA ILE A 51 0.85 11.66 -14.38
C ILE A 51 0.85 13.15 -14.08
N VAL A 52 2.03 13.76 -14.21
CA VAL A 52 2.17 15.20 -14.04
C VAL A 52 2.32 15.81 -15.43
N ASP A 53 1.50 16.79 -15.73
CA ASP A 53 1.37 17.32 -17.09
C ASP A 53 2.64 17.61 -17.83
N ASP A 54 3.55 18.30 -17.21
CA ASP A 54 4.77 18.68 -17.93
C ASP A 54 5.98 17.85 -17.53
N PHE A 55 5.76 16.75 -16.87
CA PHE A 55 6.88 15.90 -16.49
C PHE A 55 6.70 14.46 -16.94
N GLY A 56 5.51 13.90 -16.75
CA GLY A 56 5.27 12.52 -17.08
C GLY A 56 4.87 11.70 -15.86
N VAL A 57 5.23 10.43 -15.84
CA VAL A 57 4.82 9.51 -14.80
C VAL A 57 5.71 9.64 -13.58
N VAL A 58 5.10 9.76 -12.41
CA VAL A 58 5.82 9.87 -11.14
C VAL A 58 5.14 9.03 -10.09
N LYS A 59 5.81 8.85 -8.95
CA LYS A 59 5.20 8.25 -7.77
C LYS A 59 4.82 9.37 -6.83
N GLU A 60 3.57 9.40 -6.43
CA GLU A 60 3.09 10.44 -5.53
C GLU A 60 2.65 9.82 -4.22
N GLU A 61 3.08 10.36 -3.11
CA GLU A 61 2.66 9.86 -1.81
C GLU A 61 1.29 10.44 -1.47
N ILE A 62 0.35 9.58 -1.08
CA ILE A 62 -0.97 10.02 -0.66
C ILE A 62 -1.15 9.62 0.79
N MET A 63 -1.47 10.58 1.63
CA MET A 63 -1.63 10.35 3.06
C MET A 63 -3.05 10.55 3.53
N ASP A 64 -3.82 11.34 2.82
CA ASP A 64 -5.19 11.65 3.23
C ASP A 64 -6.13 10.52 2.78
N ASP A 65 -6.81 9.93 3.73
CA ASP A 65 -7.70 8.79 3.46
C ASP A 65 -8.84 9.12 2.51
N ASN A 66 -9.18 10.37 2.38
CA ASN A 66 -10.30 10.77 1.53
C ASN A 66 -9.91 11.15 0.11
N VAL A 67 -8.61 11.07 -0.18
CA VAL A 67 -8.17 11.40 -1.53
C VAL A 67 -8.44 10.21 -2.46
N LYS A 68 -8.94 10.50 -3.63
CA LYS A 68 -9.22 9.47 -4.61
C LYS A 68 -7.92 8.93 -5.18
N LEU A 69 -7.91 7.64 -5.45
CA LEU A 69 -6.72 6.99 -5.96
C LEU A 69 -6.50 7.35 -7.43
N PRO A 70 -5.27 7.67 -7.82
CA PRO A 70 -5.01 7.96 -9.23
C PRO A 70 -5.18 6.70 -10.07
N CYS A 71 -5.89 6.81 -11.17
CA CYS A 71 -6.11 5.68 -12.05
C CYS A 71 -5.50 6.02 -13.40
N VAL A 72 -4.50 5.24 -13.82
CA VAL A 72 -3.80 5.48 -15.05
C VAL A 72 -4.01 4.27 -15.96
N ASN A 73 -4.52 4.51 -17.13
CA ASN A 73 -4.79 3.45 -18.09
C ASN A 73 -5.67 2.35 -17.50
N GLY A 74 -6.68 2.78 -16.73
CA GLY A 74 -7.66 1.82 -16.21
C GLY A 74 -7.24 1.05 -14.98
N ARG A 75 -6.13 1.39 -14.37
CA ARG A 75 -5.68 0.67 -13.18
C ARG A 75 -4.95 1.60 -12.23
N VAL A 76 -4.90 1.19 -10.97
CA VAL A 76 -4.15 1.92 -9.95
C VAL A 76 -2.88 1.10 -9.68
N VAL A 77 -1.73 1.77 -9.68
CA VAL A 77 -0.47 1.11 -9.35
C VAL A 77 0.10 1.79 -8.12
N SER A 78 0.46 1.01 -7.12
CA SER A 78 0.88 1.52 -5.83
C SER A 78 2.16 0.85 -5.34
N TRP A 79 2.91 1.57 -4.51
CA TRP A 79 4.08 1.04 -3.83
C TRP A 79 3.90 1.32 -2.36
N LEU A 80 3.96 0.27 -1.54
CA LEU A 80 3.83 0.39 -0.10
C LEU A 80 5.21 0.28 0.49
N ILE A 81 5.67 1.33 1.13
CA ILE A 81 7.01 1.40 1.69
C ILE A 81 6.89 1.44 3.21
N LEU A 82 7.54 0.50 3.87
CA LEU A 82 7.47 0.42 5.31
C LEU A 82 8.12 1.64 5.95
N TYR A 83 7.47 2.22 6.93
CA TYR A 83 8.07 3.33 7.66
C TYR A 83 9.32 2.84 8.36
N PRO A 84 10.37 3.64 8.38
CA PRO A 84 11.59 3.22 9.08
C PRO A 84 11.36 2.86 10.54
N ASP A 85 10.47 3.59 11.20
CA ASP A 85 10.17 3.33 12.60
C ASP A 85 9.51 1.98 12.80
N ALA A 86 8.83 1.47 11.81
CA ALA A 86 8.17 0.19 11.92
C ALA A 86 9.20 -0.92 12.05
N HIS A 87 10.38 -0.75 11.45
CA HIS A 87 11.43 -1.75 11.59
C HIS A 87 11.96 -1.76 12.99
N SER A 88 12.19 -0.62 13.58
CA SER A 88 12.77 -0.56 14.90
C SER A 88 11.78 -0.98 15.96
N ASN A 89 10.52 -0.81 15.71
CA ASN A 89 9.50 -1.20 16.66
C ASN A 89 9.05 -2.62 16.49
N SER A 90 9.62 -3.29 15.53
CA SER A 90 9.13 -4.61 15.27
C SER A 90 9.20 -5.47 16.48
N ALA A 91 10.17 -5.33 17.32
CA ALA A 91 10.24 -6.16 18.49
C ALA A 91 9.08 -5.91 19.40
N ASN A 92 8.69 -4.71 19.56
CA ASN A 92 7.60 -4.35 20.41
C ASN A 92 6.29 -4.41 19.78
N GLU A 93 6.15 -3.64 18.77
CA GLU A 93 4.93 -3.58 18.12
C GLU A 93 4.61 -4.78 17.44
N LEU A 94 5.56 -5.40 16.88
CA LEU A 94 5.25 -6.51 16.16
C LEU A 94 4.94 -7.64 17.02
N ASN A 95 5.27 -7.58 18.19
CA ASN A 95 4.86 -8.60 19.01
C ASN A 95 3.41 -8.58 18.99
N LEU A 96 2.94 -7.49 18.71
CA LEU A 96 1.58 -7.32 18.65
C LEU A 96 1.18 -7.69 17.32
N ILE A 97 1.90 -7.32 16.38
CA ILE A 97 1.59 -7.57 15.08
C ILE A 97 2.17 -8.79 14.68
N GLU A 98 3.35 -8.98 14.96
CA GLU A 98 4.03 -9.98 14.39
C GLU A 98 3.95 -11.14 15.01
N SER A 99 3.73 -11.01 16.10
CA SER A 99 3.39 -12.17 16.46
C SER A 99 2.51 -12.43 15.44
N ALA A 100 2.30 -11.63 14.83
CA ALA A 100 1.54 -11.80 13.77
C ALA A 100 2.45 -12.11 12.68
N GLN A 101 3.50 -11.94 12.63
CA GLN A 101 4.30 -12.15 11.60
C GLN A 101 5.48 -12.69 11.93
N LYS A 102 5.87 -12.88 12.72
CA LYS A 102 6.83 -13.21 12.96
C LYS A 102 6.97 -14.05 12.77
N ASN A 103 6.76 -13.89 12.85
CA ASN A 103 6.89 -13.76 12.63
C ASN A 103 7.26 -13.63 11.78
N GLN A 104 7.55 -13.53 11.71
CA GLN A 104 7.80 -12.84 11.26
C GLN A 104 8.30 -12.68 10.57
N SER A 105 8.69 -13.15 10.66
CA SER A 105 9.04 -12.59 10.30
C SER A 105 8.96 -12.42 9.68
N ASN A 106 8.89 -12.80 9.98
CA ASN A 106 8.64 -12.10 9.73
C ASN A 106 8.51 -11.66 9.32
N PHE A 107 8.57 -11.79 9.47
CA PHE A 107 8.31 -10.85 9.40
C PHE A 107 8.83 -10.65 9.00
N MET A 108 9.29 -10.74 9.16
CA MET A 108 9.59 -10.15 9.07
C MET A 108 10.09 -10.10 8.52
N LYS A 109 10.32 -10.49 8.38
CA LYS A 109 10.53 -10.03 8.06
C LYS A 109 10.73 -9.44 7.74
N PHE A 110 10.71 -9.45 8.20
CA PHE A 110 10.48 -8.49 8.20
C PHE A 110 10.98 -8.08 8.00
N TYR A 111 11.34 -7.94 8.17
CA TYR A 111 11.44 -7.11 8.20
C TYR A 111 12.20 -6.84 7.81
N VAL A 112 12.58 -7.19 7.80
CA VAL A 112 13.05 -6.58 7.57
C VAL A 112 13.45 -6.17 7.10
N PHE A 113 13.53 -6.05 7.02
CA PHE A 113 13.59 -5.14 6.66
C PHE A 113 13.87 -4.85 6.73
#